data_8de7d1749652560d75e61185a7822012
#
_entry.id   8de7d1749652560d75e61185a7822012
#
_cell.length_a   1.000
_cell.length_b   1.000
_cell.length_c   1.000
_cell.angle_alpha   90.00
_cell.angle_beta   90.00
_cell.angle_gamma   90.00
#
_symmetry.space_group_name_H-M   'P 1'
#
loop_
_entity.id
_entity.type
_entity.pdbx_description
1 polymer ?
#
loop_
_entity_poly.entity_id
_entity_poly.type
_entity_poly.pdbx_seq_one_letter_code
_entity_poly.pdbx_strand_id
1 'polypeptide(L)'
;MARPVQYNFPDEMRPATVRERTDFYKHEFSVDSVRRWFRGWEYPMVFAVVIGRHTRIYPSEYRNDWKKTILIDEYEDLSEFRRYLLDFRPESAYYDRNLYRDWSHAREESDRVRGLGTRFGQQLALDIDPENFDCPIHGSLDEKMSRHQGLSFCRLELQLARDQAVNLVEELSKSFSEVRLVYSGRGFHIHIFDSKTLFWTRKGRLRFVRSLVKKGYLMDEWVAAGGMRLIRLPYSLNGLVSRIAIPLSLKDLHAFDPLTDERCIPNYLGPRRKAVTS
;
A
#
# COMPACT_ATOMS: atom_id res chain seq x y z
N MET A 1 -13.60 22.42 17.18
CA MET A 1 -12.82 21.75 16.12
C MET A 1 -12.00 20.65 16.77
N ALA A 2 -12.12 19.40 16.31
CA ALA A 2 -11.28 18.31 16.81
C ALA A 2 -9.81 18.61 16.44
N ARG A 3 -8.88 18.47 17.39
CA ARG A 3 -7.45 18.64 17.12
C ARG A 3 -7.02 17.69 16.00
N PRO A 4 -6.14 18.11 15.06
CA PRO A 4 -5.60 17.21 14.08
C PRO A 4 -4.90 16.05 14.79
N VAL A 5 -5.12 14.82 14.30
CA VAL A 5 -4.39 13.65 14.81
C VAL A 5 -2.93 13.86 14.42
N GLN A 6 -2.05 13.96 15.39
CA GLN A 6 -0.62 14.09 15.16
C GLN A 6 0.00 12.71 15.28
N TYR A 7 0.33 12.09 14.15
CA TYR A 7 1.09 10.84 14.11
C TYR A 7 2.59 11.12 14.32
N ASN A 8 3.27 10.17 14.95
CA ASN A 8 4.72 10.17 15.09
C ASN A 8 5.31 9.23 14.04
N PHE A 9 6.23 9.75 13.25
CA PHE A 9 6.95 9.02 12.22
C PHE A 9 8.46 9.24 12.37
N PRO A 10 9.31 8.37 11.80
CA PRO A 10 10.73 8.65 11.66
C PRO A 10 10.99 10.00 10.99
N ASP A 11 12.15 10.61 11.29
CA ASP A 11 12.56 11.88 10.74
C ASP A 11 12.35 11.96 9.20
N GLU A 12 11.91 13.11 8.73
CA GLU A 12 11.60 13.41 7.33
C GLU A 12 10.39 12.66 6.73
N MET A 13 9.75 11.76 7.48
CA MET A 13 8.46 11.21 7.12
C MET A 13 7.34 12.13 7.66
N ARG A 14 6.56 12.68 6.77
CA ARG A 14 5.48 13.61 7.09
C ARG A 14 4.35 13.57 6.07
N PRO A 15 3.17 14.03 6.42
CA PRO A 15 2.09 14.21 5.44
C PRO A 15 2.50 15.14 4.30
N ALA A 16 2.18 14.72 3.08
CA ALA A 16 2.35 15.53 1.87
C ALA A 16 1.21 16.54 1.74
N THR A 17 1.53 17.77 1.38
CA THR A 17 0.55 18.80 1.02
C THR A 17 -0.13 18.46 -0.31
N VAL A 18 -1.27 19.10 -0.61
CA VAL A 18 -1.96 18.92 -1.91
C VAL A 18 -1.04 19.30 -3.07
N ARG A 19 -0.25 20.38 -2.92
CA ARG A 19 0.72 20.84 -3.95
C ARG A 19 1.79 19.78 -4.21
N GLU A 20 2.40 19.24 -3.16
CA GLU A 20 3.42 18.18 -3.27
C GLU A 20 2.88 16.92 -3.94
N ARG A 21 1.63 16.53 -3.64
CA ARG A 21 0.96 15.41 -4.31
C ARG A 21 0.72 15.72 -5.80
N THR A 22 0.32 16.95 -6.12
CA THR A 22 0.17 17.41 -7.52
C THR A 22 1.49 17.31 -8.26
N ASP A 23 2.57 17.83 -7.68
CA ASP A 23 3.91 17.83 -8.27
C ASP A 23 4.38 16.39 -8.52
N PHE A 24 4.17 15.48 -7.55
CA PHE A 24 4.51 14.06 -7.70
C PHE A 24 3.74 13.39 -8.85
N TYR A 25 2.42 13.47 -8.87
CA TYR A 25 1.61 12.80 -9.92
C TYR A 25 1.82 13.43 -11.30
N LYS A 26 2.21 14.70 -11.35
CA LYS A 26 2.51 15.41 -12.61
C LYS A 26 3.88 15.08 -13.17
N HIS A 27 4.89 14.89 -12.34
CA HIS A 27 6.28 14.85 -12.79
C HIS A 27 7.02 13.53 -12.49
N GLU A 28 6.58 12.76 -11.48
CA GLU A 28 7.31 11.58 -11.03
C GLU A 28 6.53 10.28 -11.23
N PHE A 29 5.20 10.31 -11.13
CA PHE A 29 4.38 9.10 -11.30
C PHE A 29 4.50 8.54 -12.71
N SER A 30 4.95 7.28 -12.81
CA SER A 30 5.18 6.61 -14.08
C SER A 30 4.11 5.56 -14.38
N VAL A 31 3.27 5.87 -15.36
CA VAL A 31 2.28 4.93 -15.93
C VAL A 31 2.94 3.67 -16.47
N ASP A 32 4.11 3.81 -17.13
CA ASP A 32 4.84 2.67 -17.69
C ASP A 32 5.40 1.74 -16.62
N SER A 33 5.75 2.28 -15.46
CA SER A 33 6.17 1.47 -14.32
C SER A 33 5.00 0.66 -13.76
N VAL A 34 3.82 1.25 -13.66
CA VAL A 34 2.58 0.54 -13.28
C VAL A 34 2.25 -0.54 -14.31
N ARG A 35 2.34 -0.22 -15.61
CA ARG A 35 2.12 -1.21 -16.68
C ARG A 35 3.10 -2.39 -16.59
N ARG A 36 4.38 -2.14 -16.28
CA ARG A 36 5.37 -3.21 -16.08
C ARG A 36 5.07 -4.07 -14.85
N TRP A 37 4.57 -3.48 -13.77
CA TRP A 37 4.16 -4.23 -12.58
C TRP A 37 3.07 -5.24 -12.89
N PHE A 38 2.09 -4.87 -13.70
CA PHE A 38 0.97 -5.72 -14.11
C PHE A 38 1.23 -6.51 -15.40
N ARG A 39 2.49 -6.61 -15.87
CA ARG A 39 2.79 -7.43 -17.05
C ARG A 39 2.37 -8.88 -16.81
N GLY A 40 1.59 -9.46 -17.73
CA GLY A 40 1.02 -10.79 -17.60
C GLY A 40 -0.26 -10.87 -16.78
N TRP A 41 -0.77 -9.74 -16.27
CA TRP A 41 -2.07 -9.68 -15.63
C TRP A 41 -3.16 -9.48 -16.70
N GLU A 42 -3.99 -10.49 -16.89
CA GLU A 42 -4.98 -10.53 -17.99
C GLU A 42 -6.40 -10.12 -17.53
N TYR A 43 -6.56 -9.77 -16.26
CA TYR A 43 -7.86 -9.45 -15.69
C TYR A 43 -8.10 -7.94 -15.67
N PRO A 44 -9.39 -7.50 -15.80
CA PRO A 44 -9.75 -6.11 -15.62
C PRO A 44 -9.25 -5.57 -14.28
N MET A 45 -8.63 -4.38 -14.30
CA MET A 45 -8.09 -3.75 -13.11
C MET A 45 -9.02 -2.65 -12.63
N VAL A 46 -9.20 -2.61 -11.32
CA VAL A 46 -9.89 -1.54 -10.62
C VAL A 46 -8.92 -0.85 -9.71
N PHE A 47 -8.91 0.46 -9.77
CA PHE A 47 -8.13 1.27 -8.86
C PHE A 47 -9.01 1.92 -7.81
N ALA A 48 -8.40 2.44 -6.77
CA ALA A 48 -9.08 3.22 -5.77
C ALA A 48 -8.17 4.31 -5.22
N VAL A 49 -8.78 5.41 -4.79
CA VAL A 49 -8.07 6.50 -4.13
C VAL A 49 -8.72 6.87 -2.81
N VAL A 50 -7.89 7.32 -1.87
CA VAL A 50 -8.29 7.99 -0.64
C VAL A 50 -7.72 9.39 -0.68
N ILE A 51 -8.57 10.41 -0.55
CA ILE A 51 -8.18 11.80 -0.80
C ILE A 51 -7.41 12.38 0.40
N GLY A 52 -7.89 12.17 1.64
CA GLY A 52 -7.26 12.78 2.82
C GLY A 52 -7.72 12.21 4.15
N ARG A 53 -8.13 10.94 4.19
CA ARG A 53 -8.73 10.28 5.36
C ARG A 53 -7.87 10.38 6.62
N HIS A 54 -6.57 10.20 6.48
CA HIS A 54 -5.65 10.13 7.61
C HIS A 54 -4.95 11.47 7.84
N THR A 55 -4.54 12.16 6.77
CA THR A 55 -3.83 13.43 6.85
C THR A 55 -4.74 14.62 7.13
N ARG A 56 -6.03 14.55 6.77
CA ARG A 56 -6.97 15.67 6.70
C ARG A 56 -6.50 16.82 5.78
N ILE A 57 -5.59 16.51 4.87
CA ILE A 57 -5.12 17.39 3.80
C ILE A 57 -5.78 16.92 2.51
N TYR A 58 -6.58 17.76 1.90
CA TYR A 58 -7.34 17.43 0.70
C TYR A 58 -7.62 18.69 -0.14
N PRO A 59 -7.83 18.55 -1.45
CA PRO A 59 -8.25 19.67 -2.29
C PRO A 59 -9.64 20.15 -1.88
N SER A 60 -9.87 21.47 -1.93
CA SER A 60 -11.09 22.09 -1.44
C SER A 60 -12.37 21.59 -2.11
N GLU A 61 -12.29 21.26 -3.39
CA GLU A 61 -13.38 20.70 -4.19
C GLU A 61 -13.86 19.33 -3.69
N TYR A 62 -12.99 18.56 -3.00
CA TYR A 62 -13.32 17.26 -2.43
C TYR A 62 -13.63 17.29 -0.93
N ARG A 63 -14.05 18.44 -0.41
CA ARG A 63 -14.39 18.64 1.01
C ARG A 63 -15.41 17.64 1.54
N ASN A 64 -16.32 17.17 0.72
CA ASN A 64 -17.36 16.21 1.13
C ASN A 64 -16.93 14.75 0.96
N ASP A 65 -15.83 14.49 0.26
CA ASP A 65 -15.39 13.16 -0.14
C ASP A 65 -14.04 12.75 0.47
N TRP A 66 -13.38 13.65 1.22
CA TRP A 66 -12.02 13.42 1.71
C TRP A 66 -11.84 12.15 2.56
N LYS A 67 -12.91 11.66 3.21
CA LYS A 67 -12.90 10.42 3.98
C LYS A 67 -13.24 9.18 3.15
N LYS A 68 -13.82 9.35 1.99
CA LYS A 68 -14.31 8.24 1.16
C LYS A 68 -13.16 7.50 0.48
N THR A 69 -13.40 6.24 0.16
CA THR A 69 -12.64 5.50 -0.83
C THR A 69 -13.39 5.63 -2.14
N ILE A 70 -12.75 6.23 -3.14
CA ILE A 70 -13.32 6.43 -4.47
C ILE A 70 -12.76 5.34 -5.36
N LEU A 71 -13.63 4.53 -5.96
CA LEU A 71 -13.25 3.52 -6.95
C LEU A 71 -13.09 4.17 -8.32
N ILE A 72 -12.08 3.74 -9.06
CA ILE A 72 -11.80 4.13 -10.44
C ILE A 72 -11.82 2.84 -11.25
N ASP A 73 -12.93 2.58 -11.86
CA ASP A 73 -13.25 1.40 -12.68
C ASP A 73 -13.60 1.75 -14.12
N GLU A 74 -13.84 3.04 -14.39
CA GLU A 74 -14.11 3.58 -15.71
C GLU A 74 -12.89 4.37 -16.20
N TYR A 75 -12.11 3.77 -17.06
CA TYR A 75 -10.98 4.41 -17.74
C TYR A 75 -10.63 3.60 -19.01
N GLU A 76 -10.20 4.30 -20.04
CA GLU A 76 -9.81 3.68 -21.30
C GLU A 76 -8.43 3.06 -21.21
N ASP A 77 -7.51 3.78 -20.59
CA ASP A 77 -6.12 3.34 -20.39
C ASP A 77 -5.49 3.92 -19.11
N LEU A 78 -4.26 3.50 -18.81
CA LEU A 78 -3.54 4.00 -17.64
C LEU A 78 -3.16 5.49 -17.74
N SER A 79 -3.20 6.10 -18.91
CA SER A 79 -2.98 7.55 -19.07
C SER A 79 -4.20 8.32 -18.56
N GLU A 80 -5.40 7.78 -18.80
CA GLU A 80 -6.62 8.32 -18.21
C GLU A 80 -6.66 8.12 -16.70
N PHE A 81 -6.24 6.95 -16.21
CA PHE A 81 -6.09 6.73 -14.77
C PHE A 81 -5.16 7.78 -14.14
N ARG A 82 -4.06 8.16 -14.81
CA ARG A 82 -3.19 9.25 -14.34
C ARG A 82 -3.91 10.60 -14.27
N ARG A 83 -4.84 10.89 -15.19
CA ARG A 83 -5.68 12.10 -15.12
C ARG A 83 -6.53 12.12 -13.85
N TYR A 84 -7.13 11.00 -13.47
CA TYR A 84 -7.82 10.87 -12.19
C TYR A 84 -6.90 11.12 -10.98
N LEU A 85 -5.67 10.63 -11.01
CA LEU A 85 -4.71 10.90 -9.93
C LEU A 85 -4.34 12.39 -9.83
N LEU A 86 -4.24 13.07 -10.97
CA LEU A 86 -4.00 14.52 -11.03
C LEU A 86 -5.20 15.34 -10.56
N ASP A 87 -6.41 14.86 -10.81
CA ASP A 87 -7.64 15.51 -10.39
C ASP A 87 -7.86 15.33 -8.88
N PHE A 88 -7.82 14.11 -8.39
CA PHE A 88 -8.03 13.79 -6.97
C PHE A 88 -6.88 14.22 -6.07
N ARG A 89 -5.63 14.25 -6.55
CA ARG A 89 -4.41 14.51 -5.76
C ARG A 89 -4.41 13.71 -4.44
N PRO A 90 -4.57 12.38 -4.53
CA PRO A 90 -4.93 11.56 -3.39
C PRO A 90 -3.80 11.44 -2.37
N GLU A 91 -4.19 11.25 -1.11
CA GLU A 91 -3.30 10.78 -0.04
C GLU A 91 -2.75 9.39 -0.35
N SER A 92 -3.59 8.56 -0.96
CA SER A 92 -3.27 7.16 -1.21
C SER A 92 -3.95 6.64 -2.46
N ALA A 93 -3.21 5.88 -3.26
CA ALA A 93 -3.74 5.14 -4.40
C ALA A 93 -3.55 3.63 -4.20
N TYR A 94 -4.54 2.87 -4.61
CA TYR A 94 -4.65 1.42 -4.42
C TYR A 94 -5.06 0.75 -5.72
N TYR A 95 -4.87 -0.55 -5.80
CA TYR A 95 -5.55 -1.39 -6.78
C TYR A 95 -6.34 -2.50 -6.06
N ASP A 96 -7.38 -2.98 -6.74
CA ASP A 96 -8.19 -4.09 -6.27
C ASP A 96 -7.52 -5.42 -6.63
N ARG A 97 -7.32 -6.27 -5.65
CA ARG A 97 -6.72 -7.60 -5.81
C ARG A 97 -7.69 -8.67 -6.30
N ASN A 98 -8.97 -8.35 -6.39
CA ASN A 98 -9.97 -9.27 -6.91
C ASN A 98 -9.79 -9.48 -8.41
N LEU A 99 -10.11 -10.70 -8.86
CA LEU A 99 -10.18 -11.06 -10.26
C LEU A 99 -11.63 -10.97 -10.71
N TYR A 100 -11.87 -10.20 -11.76
CA TYR A 100 -13.17 -10.02 -12.37
C TYR A 100 -13.18 -10.61 -13.78
N ARG A 101 -14.25 -11.32 -14.15
CA ARG A 101 -14.40 -11.88 -15.51
C ARG A 101 -14.80 -10.82 -16.51
N ASP A 102 -15.75 -10.01 -16.10
CA ASP A 102 -16.32 -8.94 -16.90
C ASP A 102 -16.68 -7.78 -15.98
N TRP A 103 -15.97 -6.68 -16.16
CA TRP A 103 -16.18 -5.48 -15.36
C TRP A 103 -17.38 -4.65 -15.87
N SER A 104 -17.73 -4.75 -17.16
CA SER A 104 -18.84 -3.99 -17.75
C SER A 104 -20.18 -4.33 -17.12
N HIS A 105 -20.43 -5.59 -16.78
CA HIS A 105 -21.65 -6.02 -16.10
C HIS A 105 -21.71 -5.61 -14.62
N ALA A 106 -20.57 -5.34 -14.00
CA ALA A 106 -20.54 -4.86 -12.63
C ALA A 106 -21.03 -3.41 -12.47
N ARG A 107 -21.15 -2.67 -13.57
CA ARG A 107 -21.61 -1.28 -13.58
C ARG A 107 -23.13 -1.13 -13.45
N GLU A 108 -23.90 -2.15 -13.78
CA GLU A 108 -25.36 -2.09 -13.79
C GLU A 108 -26.00 -2.32 -12.42
N GLU A 109 -25.26 -2.88 -11.45
CA GLU A 109 -25.75 -3.12 -10.11
C GLU A 109 -25.21 -2.06 -9.12
N SER A 110 -25.81 -1.93 -7.93
CA SER A 110 -25.43 -0.91 -6.93
C SER A 110 -23.96 -1.00 -6.50
N ASP A 111 -23.32 0.12 -6.26
CA ASP A 111 -21.87 0.33 -6.12
C ASP A 111 -21.09 -0.59 -5.19
N ARG A 112 -21.74 -1.21 -4.21
CA ARG A 112 -21.07 -2.12 -3.26
C ARG A 112 -21.17 -3.59 -3.64
N VAL A 113 -22.10 -3.94 -4.51
CA VAL A 113 -22.43 -5.32 -4.86
C VAL A 113 -21.89 -5.69 -6.23
N ARG A 114 -21.68 -4.71 -7.12
CA ARG A 114 -21.29 -4.86 -8.52
C ARG A 114 -20.11 -5.79 -8.75
N GLY A 115 -19.00 -5.54 -8.06
CA GLY A 115 -17.79 -6.36 -8.22
C GLY A 115 -17.83 -7.72 -7.54
N LEU A 116 -18.75 -7.95 -6.60
CA LEU A 116 -18.81 -9.21 -5.85
C LEU A 116 -19.45 -10.34 -6.67
N GLY A 117 -20.44 -10.03 -7.51
CA GLY A 117 -21.10 -11.04 -8.35
C GLY A 117 -20.23 -11.57 -9.49
N THR A 118 -19.29 -10.78 -10.00
CA THR A 118 -18.38 -11.16 -11.09
C THR A 118 -17.00 -11.63 -10.59
N ARG A 119 -16.72 -11.48 -9.30
CA ARG A 119 -15.47 -11.92 -8.68
C ARG A 119 -15.38 -13.44 -8.67
N PHE A 120 -14.30 -13.98 -9.23
CA PHE A 120 -14.03 -15.41 -9.25
C PHE A 120 -12.72 -15.82 -8.59
N GLY A 121 -11.90 -14.87 -8.18
CA GLY A 121 -10.63 -15.10 -7.50
C GLY A 121 -10.11 -13.83 -6.85
N GLN A 122 -8.92 -13.94 -6.26
CA GLN A 122 -8.24 -12.80 -5.65
C GLN A 122 -6.73 -13.09 -5.56
N GLN A 123 -5.90 -12.12 -5.87
CA GLN A 123 -4.48 -12.19 -5.61
C GLN A 123 -4.20 -12.33 -4.11
N LEU A 124 -3.31 -13.24 -3.74
CA LEU A 124 -2.83 -13.37 -2.37
C LEU A 124 -1.77 -12.29 -2.12
N ALA A 125 -1.94 -11.52 -1.05
CA ALA A 125 -0.93 -10.59 -0.59
C ALA A 125 -0.91 -10.55 0.94
N LEU A 126 0.26 -10.34 1.50
CA LEU A 126 0.52 -10.20 2.93
C LEU A 126 0.94 -8.77 3.20
N ASP A 127 0.44 -8.18 4.28
CA ASP A 127 0.69 -6.81 4.68
C ASP A 127 1.41 -6.78 6.03
N ILE A 128 2.60 -6.20 6.04
CA ILE A 128 3.50 -6.10 7.20
C ILE A 128 3.65 -4.63 7.54
N ASP A 129 2.82 -4.17 8.45
CA ASP A 129 2.86 -2.80 8.95
C ASP A 129 3.76 -2.66 10.18
N PRO A 130 4.61 -1.63 10.26
CA PRO A 130 5.53 -1.43 11.38
C PRO A 130 4.82 -1.21 12.71
N GLU A 131 3.64 -0.60 12.71
CA GLU A 131 2.87 -0.38 13.95
C GLU A 131 2.36 -1.65 14.62
N ASN A 132 2.39 -2.79 13.92
CA ASN A 132 2.00 -4.09 14.49
C ASN A 132 3.10 -4.71 15.37
N PHE A 133 4.31 -4.16 15.35
CA PHE A 133 5.40 -4.63 16.18
C PHE A 133 5.37 -3.94 17.55
N ASP A 134 5.57 -4.72 18.60
CA ASP A 134 5.74 -4.17 19.95
C ASP A 134 7.05 -3.39 20.02
N CYS A 135 6.95 -2.16 20.45
CA CYS A 135 8.08 -1.27 20.55
C CYS A 135 8.38 -0.95 22.03
N PRO A 136 9.60 -1.14 22.53
CA PRO A 136 9.95 -0.81 23.90
C PRO A 136 9.80 0.70 24.22
N ILE A 137 9.77 1.55 23.20
CA ILE A 137 9.61 3.02 23.35
C ILE A 137 8.15 3.43 23.23
N HIS A 138 7.38 2.84 22.29
CA HIS A 138 6.04 3.29 21.95
C HIS A 138 4.93 2.33 22.40
N GLY A 139 5.30 1.14 22.89
CA GLY A 139 4.36 0.12 23.33
C GLY A 139 3.77 -0.71 22.19
N SER A 140 2.74 -1.49 22.51
CA SER A 140 1.96 -2.32 21.59
C SER A 140 1.02 -1.49 20.71
N LEU A 141 0.45 -2.13 19.68
CA LEU A 141 -0.57 -1.51 18.84
C LEU A 141 -1.78 -1.04 19.67
N ASP A 142 -2.24 -1.85 20.63
CA ASP A 142 -3.39 -1.50 21.48
C ASP A 142 -3.11 -0.24 22.31
N GLU A 143 -1.91 -0.10 22.86
CA GLU A 143 -1.49 1.09 23.59
C GLU A 143 -1.39 2.31 22.67
N LYS A 144 -0.89 2.16 21.44
CA LYS A 144 -0.89 3.23 20.43
C LYS A 144 -2.32 3.63 20.03
N MET A 145 -3.20 2.66 19.81
CA MET A 145 -4.61 2.90 19.50
C MET A 145 -5.34 3.67 20.61
N SER A 146 -5.11 3.33 21.87
CA SER A 146 -5.71 4.03 23.01
C SER A 146 -5.31 5.52 23.07
N ARG A 147 -4.14 5.85 22.56
CA ARG A 147 -3.62 7.23 22.43
C ARG A 147 -3.93 7.90 21.09
N HIS A 148 -4.77 7.30 20.24
CA HIS A 148 -5.04 7.75 18.87
C HIS A 148 -3.78 7.79 17.98
N GLN A 149 -2.79 6.97 18.24
CA GLN A 149 -1.51 6.87 17.56
C GLN A 149 -1.34 5.60 16.72
N GLY A 150 -2.43 4.91 16.38
CA GLY A 150 -2.41 3.60 15.73
C GLY A 150 -1.74 3.52 14.35
N LEU A 151 -1.43 4.67 13.72
CA LEU A 151 -0.65 4.71 12.48
C LEU A 151 0.78 5.22 12.69
N SER A 152 1.15 5.50 13.95
CA SER A 152 2.49 5.95 14.31
C SER A 152 3.46 4.79 14.38
N PHE A 153 4.69 5.02 13.95
CA PHE A 153 5.78 4.06 14.06
C PHE A 153 7.12 4.78 14.13
N CYS A 154 8.12 4.11 14.62
CA CYS A 154 9.49 4.62 14.69
C CYS A 154 10.44 3.83 13.77
N ARG A 155 11.70 4.24 13.74
CA ARG A 155 12.75 3.58 12.96
C ARG A 155 12.95 2.12 13.36
N LEU A 156 12.87 1.80 14.66
CA LEU A 156 13.02 0.43 15.15
C LEU A 156 11.91 -0.48 14.62
N GLU A 157 10.64 -0.04 14.72
CA GLU A 157 9.50 -0.79 14.21
C GLU A 157 9.58 -1.00 12.69
N LEU A 158 10.06 0.01 11.97
CA LEU A 158 10.28 -0.08 10.53
C LEU A 158 11.38 -1.08 10.17
N GLN A 159 12.45 -1.14 10.96
CA GLN A 159 13.51 -2.16 10.83
C GLN A 159 12.98 -3.57 11.11
N LEU A 160 12.21 -3.75 12.18
CA LEU A 160 11.59 -5.05 12.50
C LEU A 160 10.66 -5.52 11.38
N ALA A 161 9.86 -4.62 10.84
CA ALA A 161 8.99 -4.93 9.69
C ALA A 161 9.79 -5.34 8.44
N ARG A 162 10.92 -4.64 8.16
CA ARG A 162 11.82 -5.00 7.06
C ARG A 162 12.45 -6.37 7.27
N ASP A 163 13.00 -6.62 8.44
CA ASP A 163 13.69 -7.88 8.73
C ASP A 163 12.72 -9.06 8.67
N GLN A 164 11.49 -8.88 9.14
CA GLN A 164 10.45 -9.87 8.95
C GLN A 164 10.07 -10.06 7.47
N ALA A 165 10.00 -8.97 6.67
CA ALA A 165 9.71 -9.07 5.25
C ALA A 165 10.79 -9.87 4.50
N VAL A 166 12.08 -9.72 4.84
CA VAL A 166 13.19 -10.55 4.34
C VAL A 166 12.89 -12.03 4.59
N ASN A 167 12.74 -12.39 5.88
CA ASN A 167 12.54 -13.78 6.30
C ASN A 167 11.30 -14.39 5.64
N LEU A 168 10.22 -13.62 5.53
CA LEU A 168 8.98 -14.11 4.98
C LEU A 168 9.05 -14.28 3.44
N VAL A 169 9.72 -13.38 2.71
CA VAL A 169 9.94 -13.55 1.26
C VAL A 169 10.80 -14.79 0.99
N GLU A 170 11.86 -15.02 1.76
CA GLU A 170 12.71 -16.22 1.65
C GLU A 170 11.92 -17.50 1.92
N GLU A 171 11.06 -17.51 2.93
CA GLU A 171 10.19 -18.66 3.25
C GLU A 171 9.18 -18.92 2.12
N LEU A 172 8.52 -17.87 1.63
CA LEU A 172 7.50 -17.98 0.59
C LEU A 172 8.09 -18.42 -0.76
N SER A 173 9.29 -17.95 -1.09
CA SER A 173 9.99 -18.30 -2.34
C SER A 173 10.35 -19.80 -2.43
N LYS A 174 10.33 -20.53 -1.32
CA LYS A 174 10.47 -22.00 -1.31
C LYS A 174 9.23 -22.71 -1.85
N SER A 175 8.06 -22.09 -1.76
CA SER A 175 6.77 -22.71 -2.05
C SER A 175 6.04 -22.09 -3.25
N PHE A 176 6.36 -20.86 -3.61
CA PHE A 176 5.72 -20.10 -4.68
C PHE A 176 6.74 -19.65 -5.71
N SER A 177 6.39 -19.78 -6.99
CA SER A 177 7.27 -19.46 -8.11
C SER A 177 7.36 -17.95 -8.38
N GLU A 178 6.34 -17.18 -7.99
CA GLU A 178 6.27 -15.75 -8.27
C GLU A 178 5.85 -14.96 -7.02
N VAL A 179 6.87 -14.55 -6.26
CA VAL A 179 6.73 -13.69 -5.09
C VAL A 179 7.33 -12.33 -5.41
N ARG A 180 6.55 -11.28 -5.28
CA ARG A 180 6.99 -9.89 -5.49
C ARG A 180 6.86 -9.11 -4.20
N LEU A 181 7.88 -8.33 -3.88
CA LEU A 181 7.92 -7.48 -2.70
C LEU A 181 7.76 -6.02 -3.07
N VAL A 182 6.99 -5.29 -2.27
CA VAL A 182 6.81 -3.84 -2.39
C VAL A 182 7.01 -3.18 -1.03
N TYR A 183 7.87 -2.18 -0.96
CA TYR A 183 7.79 -1.20 0.11
C TYR A 183 6.57 -0.32 -0.15
N SER A 184 5.60 -0.29 0.75
CA SER A 184 4.31 0.39 0.56
C SER A 184 4.34 1.90 0.84
N GLY A 185 5.53 2.44 1.12
CA GLY A 185 5.73 3.80 1.64
C GLY A 185 5.74 3.86 3.17
N ARG A 186 5.22 2.85 3.86
CA ARG A 186 5.18 2.78 5.33
C ARG A 186 5.65 1.42 5.85
N GLY A 187 5.12 0.34 5.30
CA GLY A 187 5.47 -1.05 5.61
C GLY A 187 5.84 -1.82 4.35
N PHE A 188 5.59 -3.13 4.36
CA PHE A 188 5.98 -4.02 3.26
C PHE A 188 4.81 -4.91 2.86
N HIS A 189 4.54 -4.97 1.55
CA HIS A 189 3.57 -5.89 0.98
C HIS A 189 4.30 -7.01 0.24
N ILE A 190 3.91 -8.25 0.50
CA ILE A 190 4.39 -9.40 -0.25
C ILE A 190 3.24 -9.90 -1.11
N HIS A 191 3.40 -9.82 -2.42
CA HIS A 191 2.41 -10.21 -3.41
C HIS A 191 2.77 -11.56 -4.00
N ILE A 192 1.84 -12.50 -3.98
CA ILE A 192 2.00 -13.82 -4.58
C ILE A 192 1.19 -13.85 -5.87
N PHE A 193 1.89 -13.92 -7.00
CA PHE A 193 1.29 -13.99 -8.34
C PHE A 193 1.14 -15.42 -8.86
N ASP A 194 1.54 -16.42 -8.07
CA ASP A 194 1.41 -17.81 -8.44
C ASP A 194 -0.07 -18.17 -8.67
N SER A 195 -0.38 -18.67 -9.87
CA SER A 195 -1.74 -18.98 -10.30
C SER A 195 -2.49 -19.92 -9.36
N LYS A 196 -1.77 -20.81 -8.66
CA LYS A 196 -2.34 -21.74 -7.67
C LYS A 196 -3.07 -21.02 -6.54
N THR A 197 -2.65 -19.77 -6.19
CA THR A 197 -3.21 -19.04 -5.07
C THR A 197 -4.41 -18.18 -5.44
N LEU A 198 -4.57 -17.82 -6.71
CA LEU A 198 -5.59 -16.90 -7.20
C LEU A 198 -7.01 -17.36 -6.87
N PHE A 199 -7.21 -18.68 -6.90
CA PHE A 199 -8.53 -19.29 -6.67
C PHE A 199 -8.71 -19.89 -5.28
N TRP A 200 -7.79 -19.61 -4.37
CA TRP A 200 -7.95 -20.08 -2.99
C TRP A 200 -9.20 -19.49 -2.35
N THR A 201 -9.97 -20.36 -1.71
CA THR A 201 -11.10 -19.91 -0.90
C THR A 201 -10.63 -19.08 0.29
N ARG A 202 -11.50 -18.25 0.85
CA ARG A 202 -11.19 -17.50 2.08
C ARG A 202 -10.74 -18.43 3.22
N LYS A 203 -11.34 -19.61 3.36
CA LYS A 203 -10.95 -20.61 4.36
C LYS A 203 -9.53 -21.15 4.10
N GLY A 204 -9.16 -21.36 2.84
CA GLY A 204 -7.81 -21.77 2.45
C GLY A 204 -6.78 -20.68 2.79
N ARG A 205 -7.05 -19.45 2.41
CA ARG A 205 -6.22 -18.28 2.72
C ARG A 205 -6.02 -18.12 4.23
N LEU A 206 -7.11 -18.15 5.01
CA LEU A 206 -7.05 -18.02 6.46
C LEU A 206 -6.21 -19.12 7.11
N ARG A 207 -6.33 -20.37 6.62
CA ARG A 207 -5.50 -21.49 7.08
C ARG A 207 -4.02 -21.26 6.83
N PHE A 208 -3.69 -20.78 5.63
CA PHE A 208 -2.32 -20.46 5.25
C PHE A 208 -1.76 -19.31 6.12
N VAL A 209 -2.49 -18.20 6.24
CA VAL A 209 -2.08 -17.06 7.06
C VAL A 209 -1.85 -17.47 8.52
N ARG A 210 -2.76 -18.23 9.10
CA ARG A 210 -2.61 -18.75 10.47
C ARG A 210 -1.40 -19.67 10.64
N SER A 211 -0.99 -20.38 9.58
CA SER A 211 0.23 -21.18 9.64
C SER A 211 1.49 -20.31 9.69
N LEU A 212 1.48 -19.15 9.06
CA LEU A 212 2.56 -18.15 9.15
C LEU A 212 2.58 -17.45 10.50
N VAL A 213 1.41 -17.05 11.01
CA VAL A 213 1.28 -16.44 12.36
C VAL A 213 1.77 -17.40 13.44
N LYS A 214 1.47 -18.70 13.33
CA LYS A 214 2.01 -19.72 14.25
C LYS A 214 3.55 -19.88 14.19
N LYS A 215 4.18 -19.47 13.09
CA LYS A 215 5.63 -19.42 12.95
C LYS A 215 6.21 -18.11 13.50
N GLY A 216 5.40 -17.22 14.04
CA GLY A 216 5.81 -15.94 14.64
C GLY A 216 5.78 -14.74 13.69
N TYR A 217 5.28 -14.88 12.45
CA TYR A 217 5.16 -13.74 11.55
C TYR A 217 3.97 -12.84 11.93
N LEU A 218 4.22 -11.56 12.08
CA LEU A 218 3.20 -10.54 12.31
C LEU A 218 2.71 -9.98 10.97
N MET A 219 1.40 -9.92 10.76
CA MET A 219 0.80 -9.37 9.55
C MET A 219 -0.66 -9.03 9.78
N ASP A 220 -1.23 -8.19 8.92
CA ASP A 220 -2.67 -7.98 8.90
C ASP A 220 -3.38 -9.24 8.36
N GLU A 221 -3.94 -10.05 9.27
CA GLU A 221 -4.68 -11.26 8.92
C GLU A 221 -5.92 -10.96 8.08
N TRP A 222 -6.55 -9.80 8.27
CA TRP A 222 -7.74 -9.40 7.51
C TRP A 222 -7.40 -9.16 6.04
N VAL A 223 -6.30 -8.45 5.77
CA VAL A 223 -5.78 -8.26 4.40
C VAL A 223 -5.39 -9.61 3.80
N ALA A 224 -4.58 -10.38 4.50
CA ALA A 224 -4.03 -11.63 4.01
C ALA A 224 -5.09 -12.71 3.76
N ALA A 225 -6.12 -12.81 4.62
CA ALA A 225 -7.26 -13.72 4.43
C ALA A 225 -8.23 -13.27 3.32
N GLY A 226 -8.02 -12.11 2.73
CA GLY A 226 -8.84 -11.59 1.62
C GLY A 226 -10.06 -10.79 2.06
N GLY A 227 -10.12 -10.34 3.30
CA GLY A 227 -11.17 -9.44 3.80
C GLY A 227 -11.05 -8.03 3.23
N MET A 228 -9.83 -7.50 3.13
CA MET A 228 -9.53 -6.27 2.42
C MET A 228 -9.10 -6.59 0.98
N ARG A 229 -9.76 -5.99 0.01
CA ARG A 229 -9.45 -6.20 -1.41
C ARG A 229 -8.44 -5.20 -1.97
N LEU A 230 -8.38 -4.01 -1.41
CA LEU A 230 -7.51 -2.94 -1.87
C LEU A 230 -6.13 -3.06 -1.23
N ILE A 231 -5.10 -2.89 -2.04
CA ILE A 231 -3.71 -2.84 -1.59
C ILE A 231 -3.00 -1.68 -2.29
N ARG A 232 -1.96 -1.13 -1.66
CA ARG A 232 -1.20 0.00 -2.19
C ARG A 232 -0.75 -0.24 -3.62
N LEU A 233 -1.03 0.71 -4.50
CA LEU A 233 -0.54 0.67 -5.88
C LEU A 233 0.97 0.93 -5.90
N PRO A 234 1.79 0.01 -6.43
CA PRO A 234 3.21 0.27 -6.63
C PRO A 234 3.45 1.51 -7.49
N TYR A 235 4.52 2.22 -7.20
CA TYR A 235 4.91 3.51 -7.79
C TYR A 235 4.01 4.69 -7.44
N SER A 236 2.98 4.51 -6.62
CA SER A 236 2.16 5.62 -6.11
C SER A 236 2.77 6.24 -4.85
N LEU A 237 2.34 7.47 -4.57
CA LEU A 237 2.72 8.16 -3.33
C LEU A 237 1.90 7.64 -2.14
N ASN A 238 2.58 7.35 -1.04
CA ASN A 238 1.98 7.30 0.28
C ASN A 238 2.04 8.71 0.88
N GLY A 239 0.97 9.49 0.69
CA GLY A 239 0.91 10.88 1.11
C GLY A 239 0.84 11.09 2.63
N LEU A 240 0.64 10.02 3.42
CA LEU A 240 0.68 10.10 4.87
C LEU A 240 2.12 10.31 5.39
N VAL A 241 3.10 9.73 4.71
CA VAL A 241 4.50 9.72 5.13
C VAL A 241 5.47 10.27 4.09
N SER A 242 4.96 10.81 2.97
CA SER A 242 5.77 11.32 1.86
C SER A 242 6.81 10.31 1.38
N ARG A 243 6.35 9.11 1.04
CA ARG A 243 7.19 8.05 0.45
C ARG A 243 6.51 7.42 -0.76
N ILE A 244 7.30 7.04 -1.74
CA ILE A 244 6.84 6.35 -2.93
C ILE A 244 6.83 4.84 -2.64
N ALA A 245 5.73 4.17 -2.98
CA ALA A 245 5.67 2.72 -2.94
C ALA A 245 6.52 2.13 -4.07
N ILE A 246 7.53 1.34 -3.75
CA ILE A 246 8.45 0.79 -4.75
C ILE A 246 8.58 -0.73 -4.65
N PRO A 247 8.58 -1.45 -5.78
CA PRO A 247 8.99 -2.84 -5.82
C PRO A 247 10.46 -2.99 -5.44
N LEU A 248 10.76 -4.02 -4.68
CA LEU A 248 12.11 -4.36 -4.24
C LEU A 248 12.44 -5.80 -4.62
N SER A 249 13.66 -6.07 -5.04
CA SER A 249 14.20 -7.42 -5.05
C SER A 249 14.63 -7.83 -3.64
N LEU A 250 14.75 -9.13 -3.38
CA LEU A 250 15.28 -9.61 -2.10
C LEU A 250 16.69 -9.04 -1.82
N LYS A 251 17.51 -8.93 -2.88
CA LYS A 251 18.85 -8.34 -2.77
C LYS A 251 18.78 -6.85 -2.36
N ASP A 252 17.85 -6.10 -2.94
CA ASP A 252 17.65 -4.70 -2.55
C ASP A 252 17.20 -4.57 -1.12
N LEU A 253 16.30 -5.46 -0.66
CA LEU A 253 15.68 -5.37 0.65
C LEU A 253 16.69 -5.44 1.79
N HIS A 254 17.76 -6.26 1.67
CA HIS A 254 18.82 -6.33 2.68
C HIS A 254 19.53 -4.99 2.93
N ALA A 255 19.69 -4.19 1.88
CA ALA A 255 20.35 -2.87 1.97
C ALA A 255 19.35 -1.70 2.05
N PHE A 256 18.04 -1.97 1.93
CA PHE A 256 17.01 -0.95 1.84
C PHE A 256 16.81 -0.21 3.16
N ASP A 257 16.98 1.10 3.14
CA ASP A 257 16.54 2.00 4.22
C ASP A 257 15.60 3.06 3.64
N PRO A 258 14.29 3.02 3.98
CA PRO A 258 13.31 3.96 3.44
C PRO A 258 13.52 5.41 3.89
N LEU A 259 14.43 5.66 4.79
CA LEU A 259 14.81 7.00 5.20
C LEU A 259 15.87 7.62 4.28
N THR A 260 16.64 6.77 3.57
CA THR A 260 17.78 7.23 2.77
C THR A 260 17.75 6.79 1.31
N ASP A 261 16.95 5.79 0.95
CA ASP A 261 16.86 5.28 -0.41
C ASP A 261 16.10 6.28 -1.32
N GLU A 262 16.83 6.90 -2.24
CA GLU A 262 16.31 7.93 -3.15
C GLU A 262 15.14 7.43 -4.01
N ARG A 263 15.05 6.12 -4.28
CA ARG A 263 13.97 5.54 -5.10
C ARG A 263 12.58 5.72 -4.47
N CYS A 264 12.51 5.80 -3.14
CA CYS A 264 11.25 5.96 -2.42
C CYS A 264 11.04 7.39 -1.87
N ILE A 265 11.97 8.31 -2.08
CA ILE A 265 11.89 9.70 -1.63
C ILE A 265 11.43 10.57 -2.80
N PRO A 266 10.25 11.21 -2.72
CA PRO A 266 9.77 12.08 -3.79
C PRO A 266 10.62 13.35 -3.90
N ASN A 267 10.77 13.86 -5.13
CA ASN A 267 11.64 15.00 -5.47
C ASN A 267 11.33 16.28 -4.68
N TYR A 268 10.08 16.49 -4.27
CA TYR A 268 9.70 17.68 -3.49
C TYR A 268 10.30 17.71 -2.08
N LEU A 269 10.85 16.60 -1.57
CA LEU A 269 11.63 16.60 -0.33
C LEU A 269 13.07 17.07 -0.54
N GLY A 270 13.49 17.24 -1.80
CA GLY A 270 14.83 17.70 -2.17
C GLY A 270 15.93 16.62 -2.04
N PRO A 271 17.08 16.82 -2.66
CA PRO A 271 18.23 15.94 -2.46
C PRO A 271 18.71 16.08 -1.01
N ARG A 272 18.87 14.96 -0.31
CA ARG A 272 19.45 14.99 1.03
C ARG A 272 20.88 15.51 0.94
N ARG A 273 21.19 16.57 1.70
CA ARG A 273 22.57 16.87 2.06
C ARG A 273 23.12 15.64 2.78
N LYS A 274 24.11 14.96 2.20
CA LYS A 274 24.86 13.94 2.90
C LYS A 274 25.29 14.55 4.24
N ALA A 275 24.88 13.93 5.34
CA ALA A 275 25.37 14.33 6.65
C ALA A 275 26.90 14.27 6.57
N VAL A 276 27.54 15.41 6.68
CA VAL A 276 28.99 15.49 6.79
C VAL A 276 29.30 14.86 8.14
N THR A 277 29.75 13.61 8.12
CA THR A 277 30.36 12.98 9.29
C THR A 277 31.65 13.73 9.56
N SER A 278 31.60 14.65 10.50
CA SER A 278 32.75 15.26 11.16
C SER A 278 33.30 14.34 12.22
#